data_ec446bbd02bfe9627d8bc7098076422c
#
_entry.id   ec446bbd02bfe9627d8bc7098076422c
#
_cell.length_a   1.000
_cell.length_b   1.000
_cell.length_c   1.000
_cell.angle_alpha   90.00
_cell.angle_beta   90.00
_cell.angle_gamma   90.00
#
_symmetry.space_group_name_H-M   'P 1'
#
loop_
_entity.id
_entity.type
_entity.pdbx_description
1 polymer ?
#
loop_
_entity_poly.entity_id
_entity_poly.type
_entity_poly.pdbx_seq_one_letter_code
_entity_poly.pdbx_strand_id
1 'polypeptide(L)'
;MDLALKFITPGIVFLLTLIFGLWLSRSGKPYNGMLFNIHKLIALGAVVVTAVQVNTILKNLEPQALIIILLIIAGICVVALFASGAFMSIGNLNYQIMKAVHNVAPVLMAITMALSIYLVSR
;
A
#
# COMPACT_ATOMS: atom_id res chain seq x y z
N MET A 1 -3.20 -12.86 -20.64
CA MET A 1 -1.98 -12.62 -19.82
C MET A 1 -2.20 -13.24 -18.47
N ASP A 2 -1.20 -13.94 -17.97
CA ASP A 2 -1.25 -14.56 -16.64
C ASP A 2 -1.55 -13.50 -15.58
N LEU A 3 -2.39 -13.87 -14.60
CA LEU A 3 -2.78 -12.98 -13.51
C LEU A 3 -1.57 -12.47 -12.73
N ALA A 4 -0.60 -13.35 -12.48
CA ALA A 4 0.62 -12.95 -11.76
C ALA A 4 1.37 -11.84 -12.49
N LEU A 5 1.41 -11.87 -13.82
CA LEU A 5 2.08 -10.84 -14.60
C LEU A 5 1.40 -9.47 -14.48
N LYS A 6 0.09 -9.46 -14.27
CA LYS A 6 -0.65 -8.21 -14.11
C LYS A 6 -0.30 -7.47 -12.83
N PHE A 7 0.24 -8.19 -11.83
CA PHE A 7 0.62 -7.59 -10.56
C PHE A 7 2.11 -7.33 -10.42
N ILE A 8 2.91 -7.57 -11.46
CA ILE A 8 4.34 -7.27 -11.43
C ILE A 8 4.56 -5.76 -11.27
N THR A 9 3.92 -4.95 -12.10
CA THR A 9 4.06 -3.49 -12.02
C THR A 9 3.60 -2.93 -10.67
N PRO A 10 2.39 -3.25 -10.18
CA PRO A 10 1.99 -2.86 -8.83
C PRO A 10 2.99 -3.31 -7.76
N GLY A 11 3.49 -4.54 -7.87
CA GLY A 11 4.46 -5.08 -6.90
C GLY A 11 5.78 -4.31 -6.90
N ILE A 12 6.30 -3.97 -8.07
CA ILE A 12 7.53 -3.19 -8.19
C ILE A 12 7.36 -1.80 -7.59
N VAL A 13 6.26 -1.12 -7.91
CA VAL A 13 5.98 0.22 -7.38
C VAL A 13 5.80 0.17 -5.86
N PHE A 14 5.15 -0.87 -5.35
CA PHE A 14 5.01 -1.09 -3.91
C PHE A 14 6.37 -1.26 -3.23
N LEU A 15 7.27 -2.08 -3.81
CA LEU A 15 8.63 -2.25 -3.29
C LEU A 15 9.41 -0.94 -3.28
N LEU A 16 9.30 -0.15 -4.35
CA LEU A 16 9.94 1.16 -4.40
C LEU A 16 9.41 2.08 -3.29
N THR A 17 8.11 2.03 -3.03
CA THR A 17 7.50 2.78 -1.93
C THR A 17 8.12 2.39 -0.60
N LEU A 18 8.30 1.08 -0.35
CA LEU A 18 8.92 0.57 0.88
C LEU A 18 10.38 1.01 1.00
N ILE A 19 11.14 0.95 -0.09
CA ILE A 19 12.54 1.34 -0.10
C ILE A 19 12.69 2.82 0.26
N PHE A 20 11.93 3.69 -0.39
CA PHE A 20 11.98 5.13 -0.09
C PHE A 20 11.45 5.44 1.30
N GLY A 21 10.45 4.69 1.78
CA GLY A 21 9.95 4.83 3.14
C GLY A 21 11.00 4.47 4.19
N LEU A 22 11.74 3.38 3.98
CA LEU A 22 12.83 2.98 4.87
C LEU A 22 13.95 4.00 4.86
N TRP A 23 14.30 4.50 3.68
CA TRP A 23 15.33 5.55 3.54
C TRP A 23 14.92 6.80 4.32
N LEU A 24 13.68 7.24 4.12
CA LEU A 24 13.13 8.41 4.82
C LEU A 24 13.15 8.21 6.33
N SER A 25 12.75 7.03 6.80
CA SER A 25 12.74 6.68 8.23
C SER A 25 14.16 6.72 8.83
N ARG A 26 15.14 6.19 8.10
CA ARG A 26 16.53 6.16 8.56
C ARG A 26 17.20 7.54 8.56
N SER A 27 16.73 8.43 7.70
CA SER A 27 17.26 9.81 7.65
C SER A 27 16.81 10.64 8.86
N GLY A 28 15.77 10.20 9.56
CA GLY A 28 15.29 10.83 10.78
C GLY A 28 14.57 12.15 10.55
N LYS A 29 14.20 12.77 11.65
CA LYS A 29 13.53 14.07 11.63
C LYS A 29 14.56 15.20 11.80
N PRO A 30 14.33 16.38 11.19
CA PRO A 30 13.23 16.67 10.25
C PRO A 30 13.38 15.91 8.95
N TYR A 31 12.25 15.46 8.37
CA TYR A 31 12.27 14.67 7.16
C TYR A 31 12.79 15.48 5.97
N ASN A 32 13.62 14.85 5.13
CA ASN A 32 14.05 15.43 3.87
C ASN A 32 12.83 15.61 2.96
N GLY A 33 12.56 16.86 2.56
CA GLY A 33 11.38 17.18 1.76
C GLY A 33 11.33 16.47 0.42
N MET A 34 12.49 16.30 -0.22
CA MET A 34 12.56 15.60 -1.51
C MET A 34 12.24 14.10 -1.34
N LEU A 35 12.85 13.44 -0.36
CA LEU A 35 12.56 12.04 -0.08
C LEU A 35 11.11 11.82 0.34
N PHE A 36 10.57 12.72 1.15
CA PHE A 36 9.17 12.66 1.59
C PHE A 36 8.22 12.76 0.39
N ASN A 37 8.46 13.71 -0.51
CA ASN A 37 7.62 13.87 -1.69
C ASN A 37 7.74 12.71 -2.65
N ILE A 38 8.94 12.16 -2.86
CA ILE A 38 9.15 10.99 -3.70
C ILE A 38 8.40 9.79 -3.13
N HIS A 39 8.54 9.53 -1.84
CA HIS A 39 7.84 8.43 -1.16
C HIS A 39 6.32 8.56 -1.32
N LYS A 40 5.79 9.76 -1.07
CA LYS A 40 4.35 10.04 -1.17
C LYS A 40 3.82 9.84 -2.60
N LEU A 41 4.55 10.36 -3.60
CA LEU A 41 4.12 10.25 -4.99
C LEU A 41 4.18 8.81 -5.49
N ILE A 42 5.23 8.06 -5.14
CA ILE A 42 5.35 6.64 -5.51
C ILE A 42 4.23 5.84 -4.83
N ALA A 43 3.94 6.12 -3.56
CA ALA A 43 2.87 5.45 -2.83
C ALA A 43 1.51 5.71 -3.50
N LEU A 44 1.24 6.94 -3.90
CA LEU A 44 0.00 7.28 -4.61
C LEU A 44 -0.07 6.54 -5.95
N GLY A 45 1.03 6.51 -6.70
CA GLY A 45 1.11 5.77 -7.95
C GLY A 45 0.86 4.27 -7.75
N ALA A 46 1.40 3.69 -6.69
CA ALA A 46 1.19 2.28 -6.35
C ALA A 46 -0.30 1.99 -6.11
N VAL A 47 -0.98 2.86 -5.37
CA VAL A 47 -2.42 2.72 -5.09
C VAL A 47 -3.23 2.80 -6.38
N VAL A 48 -2.94 3.79 -7.23
CA VAL A 48 -3.67 3.99 -8.49
C VAL A 48 -3.48 2.78 -9.41
N VAL A 49 -2.26 2.34 -9.61
CA VAL A 49 -1.96 1.19 -10.49
C VAL A 49 -2.63 -0.08 -9.97
N THR A 50 -2.56 -0.32 -8.67
CA THR A 50 -3.19 -1.48 -8.06
C THR A 50 -4.71 -1.43 -8.19
N ALA A 51 -5.31 -0.26 -7.93
CA ALA A 51 -6.76 -0.09 -8.04
C ALA A 51 -7.25 -0.33 -9.48
N VAL A 52 -6.52 0.16 -10.48
CA VAL A 52 -6.86 -0.07 -11.88
C VAL A 52 -6.79 -1.57 -12.21
N GLN A 53 -5.75 -2.26 -11.77
CA GLN A 53 -5.62 -3.70 -12.04
C GLN A 53 -6.72 -4.51 -11.35
N VAL A 54 -7.01 -4.22 -10.08
CA VAL A 54 -8.07 -4.89 -9.35
C VAL A 54 -9.42 -4.67 -10.04
N ASN A 55 -9.73 -3.43 -10.40
CA ASN A 55 -10.98 -3.11 -11.10
C ASN A 55 -11.10 -3.87 -12.42
N THR A 56 -10.02 -3.94 -13.20
CA THR A 56 -9.99 -4.66 -14.48
C THR A 56 -10.28 -6.14 -14.27
N ILE A 57 -9.69 -6.73 -13.25
CA ILE A 57 -9.87 -8.16 -12.95
C ILE A 57 -11.30 -8.44 -12.48
N LEU A 58 -11.83 -7.60 -11.58
CA LEU A 58 -13.16 -7.80 -11.01
C LEU A 58 -14.29 -7.65 -12.04
N LYS A 59 -14.07 -6.87 -13.09
CA LYS A 59 -15.06 -6.74 -14.17
C LYS A 59 -15.31 -8.05 -14.91
N ASN A 60 -14.35 -8.95 -14.91
CA ASN A 60 -14.40 -10.19 -15.67
C ASN A 60 -14.62 -11.43 -14.79
N LEU A 61 -14.83 -11.23 -13.49
CA LEU A 61 -14.96 -12.30 -12.53
C LEU A 61 -16.15 -12.04 -11.58
N GLU A 62 -16.75 -13.12 -11.10
CA GLU A 62 -17.68 -13.03 -9.97
C GLU A 62 -16.87 -13.36 -8.71
N PRO A 63 -16.41 -12.36 -7.96
CA PRO A 63 -15.53 -12.61 -6.84
C PRO A 63 -16.29 -13.24 -5.68
N GLN A 64 -15.64 -14.18 -5.01
CA GLN A 64 -16.16 -14.75 -3.78
C GLN A 64 -16.20 -13.67 -2.69
N ALA A 65 -17.11 -13.85 -1.72
CA ALA A 65 -17.23 -12.91 -0.60
C ALA A 65 -15.92 -12.71 0.14
N LEU A 66 -15.12 -13.78 0.28
CA LEU A 66 -13.81 -13.68 0.94
C LEU A 66 -12.86 -12.73 0.23
N ILE A 67 -12.85 -12.76 -1.11
CA ILE A 67 -12.01 -11.84 -1.91
C ILE A 67 -12.43 -10.40 -1.67
N ILE A 68 -13.74 -10.15 -1.65
CA ILE A 68 -14.27 -8.80 -1.39
C ILE A 68 -13.87 -8.32 0.00
N ILE A 69 -13.96 -9.17 1.01
CA ILE A 69 -13.56 -8.84 2.39
C ILE A 69 -12.07 -8.51 2.44
N LEU A 70 -11.22 -9.31 1.80
CA LEU A 70 -9.78 -9.06 1.77
C LEU A 70 -9.44 -7.72 1.09
N LEU A 71 -10.14 -7.40 -0.01
CA LEU A 71 -9.92 -6.13 -0.70
C LEU A 71 -10.39 -4.94 0.13
N ILE A 72 -11.47 -5.08 0.90
CA ILE A 72 -11.91 -4.04 1.83
C ILE A 72 -10.87 -3.82 2.92
N ILE A 73 -10.30 -4.88 3.47
CA ILE A 73 -9.23 -4.78 4.47
C ILE A 73 -8.02 -4.06 3.87
N ALA A 74 -7.63 -4.42 2.64
CA ALA A 74 -6.52 -3.74 1.95
C ALA A 74 -6.80 -2.25 1.76
N GLY A 75 -8.04 -1.89 1.40
CA GLY A 75 -8.44 -0.49 1.26
C GLY A 75 -8.35 0.29 2.58
N ILE A 76 -8.78 -0.33 3.67
CA ILE A 76 -8.66 0.26 5.00
C ILE A 76 -7.17 0.48 5.35
N CYS A 77 -6.31 -0.47 5.02
CA CYS A 77 -4.87 -0.34 5.23
C CYS A 77 -4.28 0.83 4.43
N VAL A 78 -4.74 1.04 3.20
CA VAL A 78 -4.31 2.18 2.37
C VAL A 78 -4.69 3.51 3.06
N VAL A 79 -5.92 3.63 3.53
CA VAL A 79 -6.37 4.83 4.25
C VAL A 79 -5.51 5.04 5.50
N ALA A 80 -5.26 3.98 6.27
CA ALA A 80 -4.43 4.04 7.47
C ALA A 80 -2.99 4.48 7.13
N LEU A 81 -2.43 4.01 6.01
CA LEU A 81 -1.09 4.40 5.56
C LEU A 81 -1.00 5.88 5.26
N PHE A 82 -1.94 6.41 4.49
CA PHE A 82 -1.91 7.83 4.14
C PHE A 82 -2.20 8.72 5.34
N ALA A 83 -3.17 8.33 6.17
CA ALA A 83 -3.50 9.09 7.38
C ALA A 83 -2.33 9.10 8.36
N SER A 84 -1.75 7.94 8.67
CA SER A 84 -0.63 7.85 9.61
C SER A 84 0.60 8.60 9.10
N GLY A 85 0.90 8.51 7.81
CA GLY A 85 2.01 9.24 7.20
C GLY A 85 1.81 10.74 7.30
N ALA A 86 0.58 11.23 7.04
CA ALA A 86 0.25 12.65 7.16
C ALA A 86 0.42 13.13 8.61
N PHE A 87 -0.11 12.39 9.58
CA PHE A 87 0.00 12.77 10.99
C PHE A 87 1.44 12.73 11.49
N MET A 88 2.25 11.78 11.01
CA MET A 88 3.67 11.74 11.34
C MET A 88 4.40 12.98 10.85
N SER A 89 4.05 13.49 9.67
CA SER A 89 4.69 14.69 9.10
C SER A 89 4.25 15.97 9.81
N ILE A 90 3.00 16.05 10.28
CA ILE A 90 2.48 17.21 11.00
C ILE A 90 3.02 17.26 12.44
N GLY A 91 3.18 16.10 13.07
CA GLY A 91 3.73 15.99 14.42
C GLY A 91 2.76 16.33 15.55
N ASN A 92 1.46 16.48 15.26
CA ASN A 92 0.45 16.89 16.25
C ASN A 92 -0.15 15.71 17.05
N LEU A 93 0.09 14.48 16.60
CA LEU A 93 -0.38 13.27 17.27
C LEU A 93 0.81 12.47 17.79
N ASN A 94 0.53 11.45 18.61
CA ASN A 94 1.58 10.60 19.14
C ASN A 94 2.34 9.94 18.00
N TYR A 95 3.57 10.37 17.77
CA TYR A 95 4.42 9.90 16.68
C TYR A 95 4.67 8.39 16.77
N GLN A 96 4.87 7.86 17.97
CA GLN A 96 5.17 6.44 18.16
C GLN A 96 3.99 5.57 17.71
N ILE A 97 2.77 5.97 18.04
CA ILE A 97 1.56 5.24 17.63
C ILE A 97 1.38 5.34 16.10
N MET A 98 1.52 6.54 15.56
CA MET A 98 1.37 6.74 14.11
C MET A 98 2.44 5.97 13.32
N LYS A 99 3.68 5.93 13.83
CA LYS A 99 4.75 5.16 13.21
C LYS A 99 4.46 3.66 13.26
N ALA A 100 3.92 3.16 14.38
CA ALA A 100 3.55 1.75 14.49
C ALA A 100 2.46 1.39 13.49
N VAL A 101 1.42 2.22 13.36
CA VAL A 101 0.34 2.01 12.38
C VAL A 101 0.92 2.02 10.96
N HIS A 102 1.78 2.99 10.65
CA HIS A 102 2.38 3.14 9.34
C HIS A 102 3.30 1.97 8.97
N ASN A 103 3.93 1.34 9.95
CA ASN A 103 4.82 0.19 9.73
C ASN A 103 4.06 -1.13 9.63
N VAL A 104 2.95 -1.28 10.36
CA VAL A 104 2.14 -2.50 10.37
C VAL A 104 1.22 -2.59 9.15
N ALA A 105 0.63 -1.47 8.75
CA ALA A 105 -0.35 -1.44 7.66
C ALA A 105 0.19 -2.01 6.32
N PRO A 106 1.43 -1.71 5.88
CA PRO A 106 1.93 -2.30 4.64
C PRO A 106 2.09 -3.82 4.71
N VAL A 107 2.45 -4.36 5.87
CA VAL A 107 2.57 -5.80 6.05
C VAL A 107 1.20 -6.47 5.91
N LEU A 108 0.19 -5.93 6.60
CA LEU A 108 -1.16 -6.44 6.51
C LEU A 108 -1.72 -6.30 5.08
N MET A 109 -1.45 -5.17 4.42
CA MET A 109 -1.87 -4.95 3.03
C MET A 109 -1.22 -5.97 2.10
N ALA A 110 0.09 -6.23 2.26
CA ALA A 110 0.80 -7.22 1.45
C ALA A 110 0.20 -8.61 1.63
N ILE A 111 -0.12 -9.00 2.86
CA ILE A 111 -0.73 -10.30 3.15
C ILE A 111 -2.11 -10.40 2.50
N THR A 112 -2.98 -9.39 2.68
CA THR A 112 -4.33 -9.41 2.12
C THR A 112 -4.31 -9.42 0.59
N MET A 113 -3.42 -8.67 -0.03
CA MET A 113 -3.29 -8.65 -1.49
C MET A 113 -2.73 -9.97 -2.02
N ALA A 114 -1.74 -10.55 -1.35
CA ALA A 114 -1.19 -11.85 -1.75
C ALA A 114 -2.25 -12.94 -1.68
N LEU A 115 -3.05 -12.97 -0.62
CA LEU A 115 -4.15 -13.92 -0.48
C LEU A 115 -5.22 -13.70 -1.55
N SER A 116 -5.56 -12.44 -1.84
CA SER A 116 -6.54 -12.11 -2.88
C SER A 116 -6.07 -12.61 -4.25
N ILE A 117 -4.81 -12.37 -4.59
CA ILE A 117 -4.22 -12.81 -5.86
C ILE A 117 -4.24 -14.34 -5.94
N TYR A 118 -3.85 -15.02 -4.86
CA TYR A 118 -3.86 -16.47 -4.81
C TYR A 118 -5.27 -17.04 -5.02
N LEU A 119 -6.27 -16.49 -4.33
CA LEU A 119 -7.65 -16.95 -4.45
C LEU A 119 -8.23 -16.71 -5.83
N VAL A 120 -7.90 -15.58 -6.45
CA VAL A 120 -8.38 -15.28 -7.81
C VAL A 120 -7.69 -16.17 -8.84
N SER A 121 -6.45 -16.55 -8.61
CA SER A 121 -5.67 -17.37 -9.57
C SER A 121 -5.97 -18.87 -9.47
N ARG A 122 -6.68 -19.32 -8.44
CA ARG A 122 -7.08 -20.74 -8.27
C ARG A 122 -8.08 -21.26 -9.31
#